data_3e2c0c6e550d99fcc1dfa72bb12571f5
#
_entry.id   3e2c0c6e550d99fcc1dfa72bb12571f5
#
_cell.length_a   1.000
_cell.length_b   1.000
_cell.length_c   1.000
_cell.angle_alpha   90.00
_cell.angle_beta   90.00
_cell.angle_gamma   90.00
#
_symmetry.space_group_name_H-M   'P 1'
#
loop_
_entity.id
_entity.type
_entity.pdbx_description
1 polymer ?
#
loop_
_entity_poly.entity_id
_entity_poly.type
_entity_poly.pdbx_seq_one_letter_code
_entity_poly.pdbx_strand_id
1 'polypeptide(L)'
;IIEKDPLYQLVDVRADYDYDMFSLPGAYNIPLDSLLTEQSDIILDVEDINTILYSDDDLKADQAWVITRRMGYKNIYVMKGGLNCWIRTIIQPKEPKETAPITEFELYKFRQGASIYFTGTEISLDAGEKKTLNVTRRKKETVAEGGC
;
A
#
# COMPACT_ATOMS: atom_id res chain seq x y z
N ILE A 1 -1.65 -6.49 -4.87
CA ILE A 1 -1.20 -5.29 -5.58
C ILE A 1 -0.61 -5.66 -6.94
N ILE A 2 0.38 -6.54 -7.00
CA ILE A 2 1.05 -6.93 -8.25
C ILE A 2 0.08 -7.66 -9.19
N GLU A 3 -0.66 -8.62 -8.69
CA GLU A 3 -1.60 -9.43 -9.48
C GLU A 3 -2.92 -8.71 -9.79
N LYS A 4 -3.16 -7.53 -9.19
CA LYS A 4 -4.40 -6.75 -9.35
C LYS A 4 -5.66 -7.58 -9.14
N ASP A 5 -5.68 -8.39 -8.08
CA ASP A 5 -6.82 -9.20 -7.69
C ASP A 5 -8.04 -8.28 -7.45
N PRO A 6 -9.14 -8.45 -8.21
CA PRO A 6 -10.33 -7.60 -8.11
C PRO A 6 -11.09 -7.75 -6.79
N LEU A 7 -10.82 -8.81 -6.03
CA LEU A 7 -11.43 -9.06 -4.71
C LEU A 7 -10.78 -8.23 -3.58
N TYR A 8 -9.73 -7.46 -3.90
CA TYR A 8 -9.01 -6.63 -2.93
C TYR A 8 -8.89 -5.20 -3.40
N GLN A 9 -9.16 -4.28 -2.50
CA GLN A 9 -8.88 -2.86 -2.68
C GLN A 9 -8.04 -2.32 -1.52
N LEU A 10 -7.26 -1.29 -1.82
CA LEU A 10 -6.42 -0.60 -0.85
C LEU A 10 -7.00 0.77 -0.56
N VAL A 11 -7.04 1.16 0.70
CA VAL A 11 -7.49 2.49 1.13
C VAL A 11 -6.43 3.11 2.05
N ASP A 12 -5.90 4.23 1.60
CA ASP A 12 -4.97 5.07 2.36
C ASP A 12 -5.77 6.03 3.25
N VAL A 13 -5.59 5.92 4.56
CA VAL A 13 -6.31 6.76 5.51
C VAL A 13 -5.48 7.97 5.99
N ARG A 14 -4.37 8.26 5.32
CA ARG A 14 -3.57 9.45 5.56
C ARG A 14 -4.22 10.69 4.92
N ALA A 15 -3.70 11.86 5.28
CA ALA A 15 -4.10 13.11 4.64
C ALA A 15 -3.78 13.10 3.14
N ASP A 16 -4.54 13.86 2.36
CA ASP A 16 -4.38 13.97 0.90
C ASP A 16 -2.93 14.33 0.50
N TYR A 17 -2.29 15.21 1.25
CA TYR A 17 -0.90 15.59 1.01
C TYR A 17 0.07 14.40 1.09
N ASP A 18 -0.07 13.54 2.11
CA ASP A 18 0.78 12.36 2.30
C ASP A 18 0.54 11.31 1.22
N TYR A 19 -0.74 11.13 0.85
CA TYR A 19 -1.15 10.27 -0.25
C TYR A 19 -0.58 10.74 -1.59
N ASP A 20 -0.62 12.04 -1.82
CA ASP A 20 -0.11 12.67 -3.05
C ASP A 20 1.41 12.58 -3.17
N MET A 21 2.12 12.64 -2.05
CA MET A 21 3.57 12.47 -2.02
C MET A 21 3.98 11.04 -2.36
N PHE A 22 3.31 10.06 -1.80
CA PHE A 22 3.52 8.65 -2.09
C PHE A 22 2.31 7.82 -1.64
N SER A 23 1.84 6.94 -2.50
CA SER A 23 0.78 5.96 -2.18
C SER A 23 1.02 4.63 -2.90
N LEU A 24 0.41 3.58 -2.40
CA LEU A 24 0.44 2.28 -3.07
C LEU A 24 -0.35 2.34 -4.38
N PRO A 25 0.11 1.67 -5.45
CA PRO A 25 -0.55 1.69 -6.74
C PRO A 25 -1.99 1.19 -6.66
N GLY A 26 -2.93 2.01 -7.15
CA GLY A 26 -4.35 1.67 -7.20
C GLY A 26 -5.09 1.84 -5.87
N ALA A 27 -4.47 2.41 -4.85
CA ALA A 27 -5.15 2.73 -3.61
C ALA A 27 -6.09 3.94 -3.77
N TYR A 28 -7.21 3.90 -3.07
CA TYR A 28 -8.07 5.06 -2.84
C TYR A 28 -7.54 5.86 -1.65
N ASN A 29 -7.75 7.17 -1.66
CA ASN A 29 -7.49 7.99 -0.48
C ASN A 29 -8.81 8.35 0.21
N ILE A 30 -8.92 7.99 1.47
CA ILE A 30 -10.03 8.38 2.35
C ILE A 30 -9.39 8.77 3.69
N PRO A 31 -9.06 10.05 3.88
CA PRO A 31 -8.50 10.52 5.14
C PRO A 31 -9.37 10.13 6.34
N LEU A 32 -8.73 9.91 7.48
CA LEU A 32 -9.39 9.42 8.70
C LEU A 32 -10.59 10.29 9.14
N ASP A 33 -10.52 11.61 8.93
CA ASP A 33 -11.57 12.58 9.23
C ASP A 33 -12.73 12.56 8.21
N SER A 34 -12.51 11.98 7.05
CA SER A 34 -13.49 11.87 5.96
C SER A 34 -14.21 10.51 5.91
N LEU A 35 -13.91 9.60 6.85
CA LEU A 35 -14.49 8.25 6.87
C LEU A 35 -16.00 8.22 7.08
N LEU A 36 -16.58 9.28 7.64
CA LEU A 36 -18.03 9.38 7.95
C LEU A 36 -18.81 10.13 6.87
N THR A 37 -18.26 10.28 5.68
CA THR A 37 -18.92 10.95 4.56
C THR A 37 -19.62 9.94 3.65
N GLU A 38 -20.71 10.34 2.99
CA GLU A 38 -21.42 9.51 2.01
C GLU A 38 -20.51 9.04 0.86
N GLN A 39 -19.46 9.81 0.54
CA GLN A 39 -18.50 9.45 -0.50
C GLN A 39 -17.64 8.26 -0.09
N SER A 40 -17.33 8.12 1.20
CA SER A 40 -16.58 6.98 1.72
C SER A 40 -17.40 5.69 1.68
N ASP A 41 -18.72 5.78 1.86
CA ASP A 41 -19.60 4.62 1.83
C ASP A 41 -19.53 3.90 0.48
N ILE A 42 -19.45 4.66 -0.62
CA ILE A 42 -19.35 4.09 -1.97
C ILE A 42 -18.12 3.17 -2.15
N ILE A 43 -17.05 3.48 -1.42
CA ILE A 43 -15.79 2.71 -1.49
C ILE A 43 -15.74 1.62 -0.42
N LEU A 44 -16.25 1.92 0.79
CA LEU A 44 -16.05 1.05 1.96
C LEU A 44 -17.20 0.06 2.18
N ASP A 45 -18.42 0.38 1.75
CA ASP A 45 -19.58 -0.50 1.89
C ASP A 45 -19.84 -1.32 0.62
N VAL A 46 -18.81 -2.05 0.19
CA VAL A 46 -18.89 -2.93 -0.98
C VAL A 46 -18.87 -4.38 -0.52
N GLU A 47 -19.94 -5.12 -0.85
CA GLU A 47 -20.01 -6.56 -0.60
C GLU A 47 -18.98 -7.30 -1.47
N ASP A 48 -18.46 -8.40 -0.95
CA ASP A 48 -17.50 -9.29 -1.63
C ASP A 48 -16.11 -8.70 -1.96
N ILE A 49 -15.81 -7.48 -1.56
CA ILE A 49 -14.49 -6.89 -1.68
C ILE A 49 -13.81 -6.82 -0.31
N ASN A 50 -12.57 -7.30 -0.25
CA ASN A 50 -11.72 -7.17 0.93
C ASN A 50 -11.01 -5.81 0.89
N THR A 51 -11.38 -4.91 1.80
CA THR A 51 -10.78 -3.58 1.90
C THR A 51 -9.63 -3.61 2.90
N ILE A 52 -8.45 -3.24 2.46
CA ILE A 52 -7.24 -3.15 3.30
C ILE A 52 -6.94 -1.68 3.56
N LEU A 53 -7.17 -1.25 4.79
CA LEU A 53 -6.81 0.08 5.27
C LEU A 53 -5.33 0.14 5.58
N TYR A 54 -4.65 1.24 5.22
CA TYR A 54 -3.28 1.48 5.61
C TYR A 54 -2.98 2.95 5.89
N SER A 55 -1.95 3.18 6.69
CA SER A 55 -1.33 4.48 6.94
C SER A 55 0.19 4.33 6.98
N ASP A 56 0.92 5.28 7.55
CA ASP A 56 2.37 5.16 7.70
C ASP A 56 2.76 4.01 8.65
N ASP A 57 1.95 3.84 9.72
CA ASP A 57 2.05 2.76 10.71
C ASP A 57 0.65 2.18 11.00
N ASP A 58 0.49 1.48 12.12
CA ASP A 58 -0.79 0.87 12.48
C ASP A 58 -1.81 1.87 13.03
N LEU A 59 -1.39 2.99 13.64
CA LEU A 59 -2.24 3.82 14.49
C LEU A 59 -3.48 4.37 13.80
N LYS A 60 -3.31 5.12 12.69
CA LYS A 60 -4.45 5.70 11.96
C LYS A 60 -5.30 4.63 11.28
N ALA A 61 -4.66 3.58 10.76
CA ALA A 61 -5.36 2.47 10.12
C ALA A 61 -6.22 1.67 11.12
N ASP A 62 -5.75 1.46 12.35
CA ASP A 62 -6.52 0.83 13.42
C ASP A 62 -7.69 1.71 13.86
N GLN A 63 -7.49 3.02 13.97
CA GLN A 63 -8.59 3.96 14.25
C GLN A 63 -9.66 3.92 13.16
N ALA A 64 -9.26 3.94 11.89
CA ALA A 64 -10.16 3.81 10.76
C ALA A 64 -10.91 2.49 10.78
N TRP A 65 -10.23 1.39 11.10
CA TRP A 65 -10.85 0.07 11.24
C TRP A 65 -11.93 0.05 12.33
N VAL A 66 -11.66 0.63 13.50
CA VAL A 66 -12.66 0.72 14.59
C VAL A 66 -13.89 1.50 14.14
N ILE A 67 -13.71 2.62 13.44
CA ILE A 67 -14.80 3.44 12.92
C ILE A 67 -15.64 2.65 11.92
N THR A 68 -15.02 2.08 10.90
CA THR A 68 -15.69 1.34 9.82
C THR A 68 -16.42 0.11 10.37
N ARG A 69 -15.85 -0.59 11.35
CA ARG A 69 -16.52 -1.71 12.03
C ARG A 69 -17.75 -1.28 12.81
N ARG A 70 -17.75 -0.09 13.42
CA ARG A 70 -18.92 0.48 14.11
C ARG A 70 -20.01 0.95 13.14
N MET A 71 -19.64 1.35 11.95
CA MET A 71 -20.58 1.67 10.86
C MET A 71 -21.24 0.40 10.28
N GLY A 72 -20.71 -0.78 10.59
CA GLY A 72 -21.24 -2.07 10.14
C GLY A 72 -20.61 -2.63 8.88
N TYR A 73 -19.58 -1.98 8.34
CA TYR A 73 -18.88 -2.47 7.15
C TYR A 73 -18.20 -3.80 7.42
N LYS A 74 -18.26 -4.68 6.41
CA LYS A 74 -17.69 -6.02 6.45
C LYS A 74 -16.38 -6.05 5.65
N ASN A 75 -15.63 -7.14 5.81
CA ASN A 75 -14.41 -7.41 5.03
C ASN A 75 -13.36 -6.28 5.07
N ILE A 76 -13.27 -5.58 6.21
CA ILE A 76 -12.28 -4.52 6.45
C ILE A 76 -11.12 -5.08 7.24
N TYR A 77 -9.92 -4.87 6.73
CA TYR A 77 -8.64 -5.33 7.27
C TYR A 77 -7.66 -4.17 7.42
N VAL A 78 -6.61 -4.36 8.20
CA VAL A 78 -5.53 -3.38 8.37
C VAL A 78 -4.22 -3.97 7.86
N MET A 79 -3.47 -3.20 7.11
CA MET A 79 -2.12 -3.57 6.69
C MET A 79 -1.15 -3.38 7.85
N LYS A 80 -0.74 -4.49 8.46
CA LYS A 80 0.13 -4.47 9.65
C LYS A 80 1.46 -3.75 9.40
N GLY A 81 1.76 -2.79 10.27
CA GLY A 81 2.98 -1.97 10.22
C GLY A 81 2.97 -0.90 9.13
N GLY A 82 1.87 -0.76 8.39
CA GLY A 82 1.65 0.28 7.39
C GLY A 82 2.72 0.37 6.31
N LEU A 83 2.81 1.54 5.68
CA LEU A 83 3.81 1.83 4.64
C LEU A 83 5.24 1.68 5.12
N ASN A 84 5.52 2.05 6.37
CA ASN A 84 6.87 1.91 6.93
C ASN A 84 7.35 0.45 6.96
N CYS A 85 6.45 -0.48 7.30
CA CYS A 85 6.78 -1.90 7.25
C CYS A 85 6.88 -2.39 5.81
N TRP A 86 5.96 -1.97 4.94
CA TRP A 86 5.96 -2.33 3.53
C TRP A 86 7.25 -1.88 2.84
N ILE A 87 7.69 -0.63 3.05
CA ILE A 87 8.95 -0.11 2.48
C ILE A 87 10.14 -0.96 2.96
N ARG A 88 10.23 -1.25 4.26
CA ARG A 88 11.35 -2.03 4.81
C ARG A 88 11.37 -3.48 4.35
N THR A 89 10.21 -4.06 4.06
CA THR A 89 10.11 -5.49 3.72
C THR A 89 10.07 -5.74 2.22
N ILE A 90 9.50 -4.83 1.45
CA ILE A 90 9.29 -4.99 0.01
C ILE A 90 10.27 -4.15 -0.80
N ILE A 91 10.44 -2.87 -0.45
CA ILE A 91 11.33 -1.98 -1.23
C ILE A 91 12.78 -2.19 -0.84
N GLN A 92 13.05 -2.43 0.44
CA GLN A 92 14.40 -2.61 1.00
C GLN A 92 14.51 -3.94 1.75
N PRO A 93 14.31 -5.09 1.06
CA PRO A 93 14.38 -6.38 1.71
C PRO A 93 15.80 -6.66 2.22
N LYS A 94 15.88 -7.13 3.47
CA LYS A 94 17.17 -7.55 4.06
C LYS A 94 17.48 -8.99 3.70
N GLU A 95 18.72 -9.24 3.34
CA GLU A 95 19.22 -10.58 3.09
C GLU A 95 19.19 -11.43 4.37
N PRO A 96 18.69 -12.67 4.31
CA PRO A 96 18.72 -13.60 5.43
C PRO A 96 20.15 -13.96 5.82
N LYS A 97 20.34 -14.32 7.09
CA LYS A 97 21.64 -14.87 7.54
C LYS A 97 21.90 -16.21 6.87
N GLU A 98 23.17 -16.57 6.66
CA GLU A 98 23.57 -17.84 6.04
C GLU A 98 22.97 -19.09 6.71
N THR A 99 22.70 -18.99 8.01
CA THR A 99 22.07 -20.06 8.83
C THR A 99 20.55 -20.06 8.81
N ALA A 100 19.92 -19.14 8.04
CA ALA A 100 18.48 -19.05 7.98
C ALA A 100 17.84 -20.23 7.20
N PRO A 101 16.61 -20.61 7.51
CA PRO A 101 15.87 -21.61 6.74
C PRO A 101 15.73 -21.23 5.27
N ILE A 102 15.64 -22.24 4.39
CA ILE A 102 15.48 -22.03 2.94
C ILE A 102 14.27 -21.14 2.58
N THR A 103 13.20 -21.24 3.37
CA THR A 103 11.98 -20.45 3.19
C THR A 103 12.21 -18.94 3.34
N GLU A 104 13.18 -18.52 4.17
CA GLU A 104 13.54 -17.11 4.29
C GLU A 104 14.27 -16.60 3.04
N PHE A 105 15.10 -17.44 2.42
CA PHE A 105 15.77 -17.11 1.17
C PHE A 105 14.77 -17.04 0.01
N GLU A 106 13.78 -17.92 -0.04
CA GLU A 106 12.70 -17.87 -1.04
C GLU A 106 11.87 -16.60 -0.89
N LEU A 107 11.50 -16.25 0.34
CA LEU A 107 10.79 -15.02 0.66
C LEU A 107 11.61 -13.77 0.29
N TYR A 108 12.92 -13.80 0.55
CA TYR A 108 13.82 -12.72 0.18
C TYR A 108 13.89 -12.53 -1.34
N LYS A 109 14.04 -13.61 -2.11
CA LYS A 109 14.01 -13.56 -3.58
C LYS A 109 12.69 -12.99 -4.11
N PHE A 110 11.56 -13.42 -3.54
CA PHE A 110 10.25 -12.87 -3.89
C PHE A 110 10.19 -11.37 -3.62
N ARG A 111 10.67 -10.91 -2.46
CA ARG A 111 10.71 -9.49 -2.09
C ARG A 111 11.64 -8.68 -2.99
N GLN A 112 12.78 -9.23 -3.40
CA GLN A 112 13.66 -8.60 -4.40
C GLN A 112 12.93 -8.38 -5.73
N GLY A 113 12.26 -9.40 -6.25
CA GLY A 113 11.45 -9.28 -7.47
C GLY A 113 10.33 -8.23 -7.33
N ALA A 114 9.65 -8.20 -6.18
CA ALA A 114 8.64 -7.18 -5.88
C ALA A 114 9.26 -5.78 -5.82
N SER A 115 10.44 -5.63 -5.21
CA SER A 115 11.14 -4.34 -5.18
C SER A 115 11.46 -3.82 -6.58
N ILE A 116 11.98 -4.67 -7.45
CA ILE A 116 12.25 -4.32 -8.86
C ILE A 116 10.95 -3.86 -9.56
N TYR A 117 9.85 -4.58 -9.34
CA TYR A 117 8.55 -4.23 -9.92
C TYR A 117 8.09 -2.82 -9.51
N PHE A 118 8.24 -2.46 -8.22
CA PHE A 118 7.76 -1.18 -7.70
C PHE A 118 8.73 -0.01 -7.96
N THR A 119 10.03 -0.27 -8.01
CA THR A 119 11.05 0.78 -8.18
C THR A 119 11.54 0.92 -9.62
N GLY A 120 11.36 -0.12 -10.45
CA GLY A 120 11.91 -0.17 -11.81
C GLY A 120 13.44 -0.29 -11.86
N THR A 121 14.09 -0.53 -10.72
CA THR A 121 15.56 -0.63 -10.62
C THR A 121 15.95 -1.96 -10.00
N GLU A 122 16.93 -2.66 -10.61
CA GLU A 122 17.59 -3.78 -9.96
C GLU A 122 18.38 -3.26 -8.75
N ILE A 123 18.13 -3.83 -7.58
CA ILE A 123 18.90 -3.52 -6.38
C ILE A 123 20.25 -4.21 -6.57
N SER A 124 21.26 -3.45 -6.98
CA SER A 124 22.64 -3.93 -6.87
C SER A 124 22.99 -4.07 -5.39
N LEU A 125 23.27 -5.30 -4.98
CA LEU A 125 23.70 -5.67 -3.63
C LEU A 125 25.12 -5.16 -3.38
N ASP A 126 25.30 -3.85 -3.25
CA ASP A 126 26.55 -3.29 -2.75
C ASP A 126 26.26 -2.53 -1.46
N ALA A 127 26.72 -3.13 -0.36
CA ALA A 127 26.57 -2.61 0.98
C ALA A 127 27.43 -1.35 1.13
N GLY A 128 26.82 -0.15 1.08
CA GLY A 128 27.59 1.02 1.51
C GLY A 128 27.11 2.41 1.11
N GLU A 129 26.23 2.60 0.16
CA GLU A 129 25.83 3.96 -0.21
C GLU A 129 24.32 4.22 -0.03
N LYS A 130 24.00 5.28 0.71
CA LYS A 130 22.64 5.81 0.82
C LYS A 130 22.20 6.34 -0.56
N LYS A 131 21.55 5.50 -1.37
CA LYS A 131 20.89 5.96 -2.59
C LYS A 131 19.53 6.52 -2.24
N THR A 132 19.30 7.78 -2.58
CA THR A 132 17.98 8.40 -2.59
C THR A 132 17.11 7.67 -3.62
N LEU A 133 16.03 7.06 -3.14
CA LEU A 133 15.05 6.38 -4.00
C LEU A 133 14.26 7.43 -4.78
N ASN A 134 14.52 7.54 -6.07
CA ASN A 134 13.64 8.27 -6.97
C ASN A 134 12.45 7.36 -7.33
N VAL A 135 11.38 7.46 -6.54
CA VAL A 135 10.12 6.78 -6.86
C VAL A 135 9.46 7.54 -8.00
N THR A 136 9.48 6.98 -9.20
CA THR A 136 8.85 7.59 -10.37
C THR A 136 7.34 7.45 -10.26
N ARG A 137 6.66 8.58 -10.02
CA ARG A 137 5.20 8.66 -9.95
C ARG A 137 4.61 8.34 -11.34
N ARG A 138 3.77 7.32 -11.47
CA ARG A 138 2.94 7.17 -12.67
C ARG A 138 1.97 8.34 -12.75
N LYS A 139 2.08 9.17 -13.81
CA LYS A 139 1.08 10.19 -14.12
C LYS A 139 -0.30 9.51 -14.27
N LYS A 140 -1.30 9.99 -13.52
CA LYS A 140 -2.70 9.72 -13.85
C LYS A 140 -2.94 10.24 -15.27
N GLU A 141 -3.35 9.37 -16.19
CA GLU A 141 -3.90 9.80 -17.46
C GLU A 141 -5.21 10.54 -17.15
N THR A 142 -5.22 11.83 -17.35
CA THR A 142 -6.45 12.62 -17.41
C THR A 142 -7.19 12.18 -18.64
N VAL A 143 -8.33 11.49 -18.45
CA VAL A 143 -9.28 11.25 -19.53
C VAL A 143 -9.74 12.62 -20.00
N ALA A 144 -9.39 12.99 -21.23
CA ALA A 144 -9.92 14.19 -21.86
C ALA A 144 -11.41 13.97 -22.10
N GLU A 145 -12.26 14.76 -21.42
CA GLU A 145 -13.66 14.90 -21.77
C GLU A 145 -13.73 15.52 -23.18
N GLY A 146 -14.06 14.67 -24.14
CA GLY A 146 -14.43 15.10 -25.47
C GLY A 146 -15.82 15.72 -25.42
N GLY A 147 -15.89 17.05 -25.45
CA GLY A 147 -17.13 17.74 -25.69
C GLY A 147 -17.55 17.63 -27.17
N CYS A 148 -18.81 17.37 -27.38
CA CYS A 148 -19.64 17.83 -28.50
C CYS A 148 -21.01 18.07 -27.96
#